data_e9fc8e11ef500f6b0009f0eae534acb3
#
_entry.id   e9fc8e11ef500f6b0009f0eae534acb3
#
_cell.length_a   1.000
_cell.length_b   1.000
_cell.length_c   1.000
_cell.angle_alpha   90.00
_cell.angle_beta   90.00
_cell.angle_gamma   90.00
#
_symmetry.space_group_name_H-M   'P 1'
#
loop_
_entity.id
_entity.type
_entity.pdbx_description
1 polymer ?
#
loop_
_entity_poly.entity_id
_entity_poly.type
_entity_poly.pdbx_seq_one_letter_code
_entity_poly.pdbx_strand_id
1 'polypeptide(L)'
;MSETDNFKENLSGNTHVRDTVPDENMAYRQGLKNRRRIVVKVGSSSLLHSSTNRLDYHKIDVLVRELSDLKNRGKDVILVSSGATAVGREVIRRTKSSADLVEDSKITVKQACAAIGQARLMMTYQRFFTDYNQISAQILMDKNSIMENLSKYNLYNTFSELLKFDCIPIVNENDSVATYEYSVGDNDNLSAMVASLMHADLLILLSDVDGLYTDDPRINPDAEYIEYVPHLDENLMKMAKHSTGSESGTGGMSTKLQAAMIATKSGCDMVIVNSRHMKVIHEVVQGRNYGTIFRADPDPDFDLQDYLESTT
;
A
#
# COMPACT_ATOMS: atom_id res chain seq x y z
N MET A 1 6.18 28.02 18.67
CA MET A 1 5.73 27.43 17.42
C MET A 1 5.39 25.99 17.74
N SER A 2 4.18 25.55 17.48
CA SER A 2 3.72 24.19 17.84
C SER A 2 4.28 23.17 16.84
N GLU A 3 4.41 21.89 17.24
CA GLU A 3 4.81 20.79 16.34
C GLU A 3 3.92 20.69 15.08
N THR A 4 2.70 21.23 15.14
CA THR A 4 1.77 21.33 14.03
C THR A 4 2.19 22.34 12.96
N ASP A 5 2.92 23.40 13.31
CA ASP A 5 3.39 24.39 12.34
C ASP A 5 4.62 23.88 11.58
N ASN A 6 5.54 23.16 12.26
CA ASN A 6 6.68 22.49 11.62
C ASN A 6 6.24 21.36 10.67
N PHE A 7 5.10 20.70 10.94
CA PHE A 7 4.56 19.67 10.05
C PHE A 7 4.03 20.28 8.73
N LYS A 8 3.41 21.45 8.80
CA LYS A 8 2.94 22.19 7.62
C LYS A 8 4.09 22.72 6.75
N GLU A 9 5.14 23.26 7.38
CA GLU A 9 6.31 23.77 6.65
C GLU A 9 7.13 22.67 5.96
N ASN A 10 7.25 21.47 6.55
CA ASN A 10 7.98 20.35 5.95
C ASN A 10 7.19 19.61 4.86
N LEU A 11 5.85 19.78 4.81
CA LEU A 11 5.00 19.29 3.71
C LEU A 11 4.94 20.29 2.54
N SER A 12 5.28 21.58 2.78
CA SER A 12 5.21 22.64 1.77
C SER A 12 6.38 22.65 0.76
N GLY A 13 7.36 21.77 0.92
CA GLY A 13 8.42 21.58 -0.08
C GLY A 13 7.91 20.86 -1.32
N ASN A 14 7.29 21.56 -2.25
CA ASN A 14 6.67 21.17 -3.53
C ASN A 14 5.18 20.75 -3.49
N THR A 15 4.38 21.25 -2.56
CA THR A 15 2.94 21.24 -2.80
C THR A 15 2.62 22.44 -3.71
N HIS A 16 2.32 22.18 -4.98
CA HIS A 16 1.54 23.11 -5.79
C HIS A 16 0.13 23.17 -5.19
N VAL A 17 -0.04 23.91 -4.09
CA VAL A 17 -1.34 24.32 -3.62
C VAL A 17 -1.83 25.37 -4.63
N ARG A 18 -2.53 24.90 -5.67
CA ARG A 18 -3.35 25.79 -6.48
C ARG A 18 -4.56 26.18 -5.63
N ASP A 19 -4.77 27.46 -5.42
CA ASP A 19 -5.90 28.04 -4.65
C ASP A 19 -7.29 27.75 -5.25
N THR A 20 -7.39 26.85 -6.23
CA THR A 20 -8.65 26.43 -6.88
C THR A 20 -8.74 24.91 -6.95
N VAL A 21 -8.91 24.27 -5.79
CA VAL A 21 -9.34 22.86 -5.78
C VAL A 21 -10.82 22.86 -6.23
N PRO A 22 -11.21 22.04 -7.21
CA PRO A 22 -12.62 21.93 -7.58
C PRO A 22 -13.46 21.62 -6.33
N ASP A 23 -14.56 22.33 -6.15
CA ASP A 23 -15.48 22.13 -5.02
C ASP A 23 -15.91 20.68 -4.86
N GLU A 24 -16.06 19.94 -5.97
CA GLU A 24 -16.38 18.52 -5.99
C GLU A 24 -15.32 17.65 -5.32
N ASN A 25 -14.01 17.84 -5.60
CA ASN A 25 -12.93 17.08 -4.99
C ASN A 25 -12.93 17.26 -3.47
N MET A 26 -12.99 18.51 -3.00
CA MET A 26 -12.99 18.78 -1.55
C MET A 26 -14.24 18.25 -0.87
N ALA A 27 -15.41 18.42 -1.48
CA ALA A 27 -16.67 17.88 -0.96
C ALA A 27 -16.59 16.33 -0.86
N TYR A 28 -16.03 15.67 -1.88
CA TYR A 28 -15.86 14.23 -1.88
C TYR A 28 -14.90 13.77 -0.78
N ARG A 29 -13.73 14.40 -0.66
CA ARG A 29 -12.73 14.08 0.36
C ARG A 29 -13.28 14.20 1.78
N GLN A 30 -14.15 15.18 2.05
CA GLN A 30 -14.80 15.32 3.37
C GLN A 30 -15.61 14.08 3.76
N GLY A 31 -16.06 13.28 2.80
CA GLY A 31 -16.73 12.00 3.02
C GLY A 31 -15.80 10.89 3.54
N LEU A 32 -14.49 10.99 3.32
CA LEU A 32 -13.52 9.94 3.69
C LEU A 32 -13.49 9.68 5.21
N LYS A 33 -13.76 10.69 6.04
CA LYS A 33 -13.87 10.54 7.50
C LYS A 33 -14.92 9.51 7.93
N ASN A 34 -15.94 9.27 7.10
CA ASN A 34 -17.02 8.33 7.38
C ASN A 34 -16.68 6.89 6.91
N ARG A 35 -15.60 6.69 6.15
CA ARG A 35 -15.17 5.37 5.70
C ARG A 35 -14.83 4.50 6.91
N ARG A 36 -15.37 3.30 6.97
CA ARG A 36 -15.29 2.42 8.13
C ARG A 36 -14.15 1.43 8.02
N ARG A 37 -14.06 0.72 6.89
CA ARG A 37 -13.01 -0.28 6.65
C ARG A 37 -11.94 0.29 5.75
N ILE A 38 -10.72 0.34 6.29
CA ILE A 38 -9.57 1.01 5.66
C ILE A 38 -8.45 0.00 5.48
N VAL A 39 -7.97 -0.14 4.25
CA VAL A 39 -6.75 -0.86 3.92
C VAL A 39 -5.63 0.15 3.72
N VAL A 40 -4.51 -0.04 4.41
CA VAL A 40 -3.31 0.80 4.25
C VAL A 40 -2.18 -0.07 3.71
N LYS A 41 -1.61 0.32 2.57
CA LYS A 41 -0.45 -0.37 2.00
C LYS A 41 0.82 0.45 2.23
N VAL A 42 1.87 -0.20 2.70
CA VAL A 42 3.20 0.41 2.85
C VAL A 42 4.26 -0.37 2.07
N GLY A 43 5.02 0.35 1.24
CA GLY A 43 6.11 -0.21 0.45
C GLY A 43 7.41 -0.40 1.26
N SER A 44 8.32 -1.24 0.75
CA SER A 44 9.63 -1.48 1.38
C SER A 44 10.48 -0.20 1.49
N SER A 45 10.48 0.65 0.47
CA SER A 45 11.18 1.94 0.47
C SER A 45 10.72 2.88 1.59
N SER A 46 9.45 2.76 2.00
CA SER A 46 8.85 3.55 3.07
C SER A 46 9.21 3.06 4.47
N LEU A 47 9.60 1.78 4.60
CA LEU A 47 9.93 1.13 5.87
C LEU A 47 11.42 1.05 6.16
N LEU A 48 12.27 1.33 5.17
CA LEU A 48 13.71 1.17 5.28
C LEU A 48 14.43 2.50 5.13
N HIS A 49 15.56 2.63 5.80
CA HIS A 49 16.51 3.70 5.52
C HIS A 49 17.15 3.50 4.15
N SER A 50 17.07 4.49 3.27
CA SER A 50 17.59 4.42 1.89
C SER A 50 19.10 4.14 1.82
N SER A 51 19.87 4.61 2.80
CA SER A 51 21.33 4.45 2.84
C SER A 51 21.81 3.10 3.37
N THR A 52 21.04 2.43 4.24
CA THR A 52 21.46 1.22 4.94
C THR A 52 20.60 0.00 4.71
N ASN A 53 19.43 0.16 4.09
CA ASN A 53 18.38 -0.86 3.95
C ASN A 53 17.94 -1.50 5.29
N ARG A 54 18.16 -0.81 6.41
CA ARG A 54 17.70 -1.22 7.74
C ARG A 54 16.31 -0.67 8.00
N LEU A 55 15.56 -1.36 8.87
CA LEU A 55 14.24 -0.89 9.30
C LEU A 55 14.35 0.51 9.91
N ASP A 56 13.52 1.42 9.43
CA ASP A 56 13.30 2.74 10.01
C ASP A 56 12.26 2.62 11.11
N TYR A 57 12.73 2.37 12.32
CA TYR A 57 11.86 2.19 13.48
C TYR A 57 11.01 3.43 13.79
N HIS A 58 11.52 4.63 13.48
CA HIS A 58 10.74 5.86 13.67
C HIS A 58 9.52 5.88 12.74
N LYS A 59 9.71 5.57 11.45
CA LYS A 59 8.59 5.49 10.51
C LYS A 59 7.60 4.39 10.87
N ILE A 60 8.10 3.22 11.32
CA ILE A 60 7.25 2.11 11.74
C ILE A 60 6.43 2.49 12.97
N ASP A 61 7.04 3.14 13.96
CA ASP A 61 6.34 3.62 15.16
C ASP A 61 5.22 4.59 14.79
N VAL A 62 5.51 5.60 13.96
CA VAL A 62 4.48 6.55 13.50
C VAL A 62 3.37 5.84 12.73
N LEU A 63 3.71 4.91 11.81
CA LEU A 63 2.73 4.12 11.07
C LEU A 63 1.80 3.36 12.03
N VAL A 64 2.36 2.60 12.96
CA VAL A 64 1.61 1.80 13.93
C VAL A 64 0.72 2.69 14.80
N ARG A 65 1.21 3.84 15.24
CA ARG A 65 0.44 4.81 16.01
C ARG A 65 -0.77 5.34 15.25
N GLU A 66 -0.60 5.71 13.96
CA GLU A 66 -1.71 6.19 13.13
C GLU A 66 -2.76 5.09 12.91
N LEU A 67 -2.34 3.84 12.65
CA LEU A 67 -3.25 2.71 12.50
C LEU A 67 -3.99 2.39 13.81
N SER A 68 -3.30 2.46 14.94
CA SER A 68 -3.88 2.25 16.27
C SER A 68 -4.90 3.33 16.62
N ASP A 69 -4.64 4.60 16.25
CA ASP A 69 -5.60 5.69 16.45
C ASP A 69 -6.87 5.48 15.60
N LEU A 70 -6.73 5.08 14.34
CA LEU A 70 -7.87 4.73 13.49
C LEU A 70 -8.69 3.58 14.10
N LYS A 71 -8.02 2.54 14.60
CA LYS A 71 -8.68 1.42 15.28
C LYS A 71 -9.43 1.87 16.53
N ASN A 72 -8.81 2.70 17.38
CA ASN A 72 -9.42 3.25 18.58
C ASN A 72 -10.63 4.17 18.28
N ARG A 73 -10.71 4.73 17.07
CA ARG A 73 -11.89 5.46 16.58
C ARG A 73 -12.98 4.56 16.00
N GLY A 74 -12.88 3.23 16.17
CA GLY A 74 -13.87 2.25 15.72
C GLY A 74 -13.81 1.92 14.23
N LYS A 75 -12.65 2.17 13.58
CA LYS A 75 -12.43 1.76 12.18
C LYS A 75 -11.92 0.32 12.14
N ASP A 76 -12.32 -0.42 11.11
CA ASP A 76 -11.65 -1.67 10.73
C ASP A 76 -10.38 -1.32 9.94
N VAL A 77 -9.23 -1.77 10.42
CA VAL A 77 -7.93 -1.43 9.80
C VAL A 77 -7.21 -2.71 9.38
N ILE A 78 -6.76 -2.75 8.14
CA ILE A 78 -5.93 -3.82 7.57
C ILE A 78 -4.66 -3.18 7.03
N LEU A 79 -3.50 -3.72 7.41
CA LEU A 79 -2.19 -3.28 6.91
C LEU A 79 -1.68 -4.27 5.87
N VAL A 80 -1.32 -3.79 4.66
CA VAL A 80 -0.56 -4.57 3.67
C VAL A 80 0.87 -4.06 3.65
N SER A 81 1.81 -4.90 4.04
CA SER A 81 3.21 -4.50 4.27
C SER A 81 4.16 -5.25 3.36
N SER A 82 5.01 -4.51 2.67
CA SER A 82 6.17 -5.04 1.97
C SER A 82 7.40 -5.10 2.88
N GLY A 83 8.54 -5.53 2.31
CA GLY A 83 9.86 -5.38 2.91
C GLY A 83 10.46 -6.64 3.50
N ALA A 84 9.75 -7.76 3.54
CA ALA A 84 10.26 -9.02 4.10
C ALA A 84 11.59 -9.44 3.47
N THR A 85 11.67 -9.52 2.14
CA THR A 85 12.89 -9.90 1.42
C THR A 85 14.07 -8.98 1.74
N ALA A 86 13.85 -7.67 1.77
CA ALA A 86 14.91 -6.70 2.06
C ALA A 86 15.41 -6.81 3.52
N VAL A 87 14.50 -7.00 4.47
CA VAL A 87 14.84 -7.22 5.89
C VAL A 87 15.64 -8.52 6.05
N GLY A 88 15.25 -9.59 5.38
CA GLY A 88 15.97 -10.86 5.44
C GLY A 88 17.38 -10.77 4.84
N ARG A 89 17.55 -10.09 3.71
CA ARG A 89 18.86 -9.79 3.14
C ARG A 89 19.76 -9.05 4.11
N GLU A 90 19.24 -8.04 4.78
CA GLU A 90 20.00 -7.28 5.77
C GLU A 90 20.43 -8.16 6.96
N VAL A 91 19.57 -9.06 7.43
CA VAL A 91 19.91 -10.02 8.49
C VAL A 91 21.05 -10.93 8.05
N ILE A 92 20.97 -11.49 6.83
CA ILE A 92 22.00 -12.41 6.31
C ILE A 92 23.34 -11.67 6.11
N ARG A 93 23.33 -10.45 5.58
CA ARG A 93 24.54 -9.63 5.40
C ARG A 93 25.30 -9.35 6.69
N ARG A 94 24.63 -9.36 7.82
CA ARG A 94 25.28 -9.20 9.14
C ARG A 94 25.97 -10.46 9.63
N THR A 95 25.52 -11.61 9.18
CA THR A 95 25.98 -12.91 9.67
C THR A 95 26.97 -13.61 8.75
N LYS A 96 27.00 -13.23 7.48
CA LYS A 96 27.87 -13.83 6.46
C LYS A 96 28.70 -12.78 5.72
N SER A 97 29.88 -13.19 5.21
CA SER A 97 30.68 -12.35 4.33
C SER A 97 29.91 -12.08 3.03
N SER A 98 30.05 -10.85 2.50
CA SER A 98 29.39 -10.45 1.24
C SER A 98 29.78 -11.31 0.03
N ALA A 99 30.89 -12.07 0.11
CA ALA A 99 31.32 -13.03 -0.92
C ALA A 99 30.38 -14.25 -1.03
N ASP A 100 29.66 -14.59 0.06
CA ASP A 100 28.74 -15.74 0.08
C ASP A 100 27.36 -15.43 -0.51
N LEU A 101 27.08 -14.17 -0.87
CA LEU A 101 25.82 -13.68 -1.41
C LEU A 101 25.85 -13.46 -2.93
N VAL A 102 26.78 -14.09 -3.63
CA VAL A 102 27.09 -13.83 -5.06
C VAL A 102 25.92 -14.09 -6.02
N GLU A 103 24.83 -14.75 -5.60
CA GLU A 103 23.68 -15.06 -6.45
C GLU A 103 22.37 -14.43 -5.95
N ASP A 104 22.43 -13.15 -5.62
CA ASP A 104 21.30 -12.37 -5.06
C ASP A 104 20.03 -12.29 -5.96
N SER A 105 20.18 -12.66 -7.23
CA SER A 105 19.09 -12.70 -8.23
C SER A 105 18.29 -14.01 -8.24
N LYS A 106 18.80 -15.10 -7.66
CA LYS A 106 18.09 -16.39 -7.67
C LYS A 106 16.81 -16.32 -6.85
N ILE A 107 15.74 -16.89 -7.40
CA ILE A 107 14.43 -16.96 -6.72
C ILE A 107 14.55 -17.64 -5.35
N THR A 108 15.35 -18.72 -5.25
CA THR A 108 15.56 -19.46 -4.00
C THR A 108 16.20 -18.59 -2.91
N VAL A 109 17.09 -17.67 -3.27
CA VAL A 109 17.69 -16.70 -2.34
C VAL A 109 16.64 -15.67 -1.89
N LYS A 110 15.82 -15.18 -2.83
CA LYS A 110 14.72 -14.26 -2.51
C LYS A 110 13.73 -14.91 -1.55
N GLN A 111 13.31 -16.16 -1.83
CA GLN A 111 12.39 -16.92 -0.97
C GLN A 111 12.96 -17.14 0.44
N ALA A 112 14.23 -17.54 0.56
CA ALA A 112 14.90 -17.72 1.84
C ALA A 112 15.01 -16.38 2.62
N CYS A 113 15.35 -15.30 1.92
CA CYS A 113 15.36 -13.94 2.53
C CYS A 113 13.96 -13.54 2.99
N ALA A 114 12.92 -13.79 2.18
CA ALA A 114 11.55 -13.47 2.56
C ALA A 114 11.13 -14.22 3.82
N ALA A 115 11.42 -15.52 3.93
CA ALA A 115 11.11 -16.30 5.12
C ALA A 115 11.79 -15.77 6.39
N ILE A 116 13.08 -15.42 6.32
CA ILE A 116 13.82 -14.84 7.45
C ILE A 116 13.28 -13.45 7.81
N GLY A 117 13.06 -12.64 6.79
CA GLY A 117 12.67 -11.24 6.97
C GLY A 117 11.24 -11.08 7.41
N GLN A 118 10.32 -11.94 6.97
CA GLN A 118 8.92 -11.91 7.39
C GLN A 118 8.79 -12.13 8.90
N ALA A 119 9.50 -13.11 9.44
CA ALA A 119 9.52 -13.34 10.89
C ALA A 119 10.01 -12.10 11.65
N ARG A 120 11.09 -11.47 11.17
CA ARG A 120 11.67 -10.26 11.80
C ARG A 120 10.72 -9.06 11.70
N LEU A 121 10.10 -8.88 10.54
CA LEU A 121 9.15 -7.80 10.28
C LEU A 121 7.93 -7.92 11.19
N MET A 122 7.35 -9.12 11.31
CA MET A 122 6.22 -9.39 12.20
C MET A 122 6.56 -9.16 13.67
N MET A 123 7.73 -9.62 14.14
CA MET A 123 8.21 -9.33 15.51
C MET A 123 8.27 -7.81 15.76
N THR A 124 8.72 -7.05 14.76
CA THR A 124 8.81 -5.59 14.88
C THR A 124 7.42 -4.97 14.98
N TYR A 125 6.49 -5.33 14.11
CA TYR A 125 5.11 -4.83 14.16
C TYR A 125 4.42 -5.22 15.46
N GLN A 126 4.50 -6.48 15.89
CA GLN A 126 3.88 -6.95 17.14
C GLN A 126 4.38 -6.16 18.35
N ARG A 127 5.69 -5.88 18.41
CA ARG A 127 6.26 -5.06 19.49
C ARG A 127 5.61 -3.68 19.52
N PHE A 128 5.59 -2.96 18.40
CA PHE A 128 5.02 -1.60 18.36
C PHE A 128 3.51 -1.60 18.59
N PHE A 129 2.75 -2.55 18.01
CA PHE A 129 1.31 -2.65 18.27
C PHE A 129 1.00 -2.95 19.74
N THR A 130 1.83 -3.76 20.41
CA THR A 130 1.69 -4.04 21.84
C THR A 130 1.87 -2.77 22.67
N ASP A 131 2.81 -1.89 22.32
CA ASP A 131 3.02 -0.61 23.00
C ASP A 131 1.79 0.31 22.91
N TYR A 132 0.97 0.15 21.87
CA TYR A 132 -0.32 0.85 21.68
C TYR A 132 -1.54 0.02 22.10
N ASN A 133 -1.32 -1.09 22.82
CA ASN A 133 -2.39 -1.99 23.27
C ASN A 133 -3.27 -2.53 22.14
N GLN A 134 -2.69 -2.83 20.99
CA GLN A 134 -3.36 -3.40 19.83
C GLN A 134 -2.92 -4.85 19.60
N ILE A 135 -3.86 -5.68 19.14
CA ILE A 135 -3.57 -7.05 18.70
C ILE A 135 -3.32 -6.99 17.18
N SER A 136 -2.25 -7.65 16.74
CA SER A 136 -1.98 -7.82 15.31
C SER A 136 -1.79 -9.27 14.94
N ALA A 137 -2.22 -9.66 13.74
CA ALA A 137 -2.10 -11.02 13.22
C ALA A 137 -1.53 -11.03 11.82
N GLN A 138 -0.68 -12.03 11.51
CA GLN A 138 -0.14 -12.22 10.17
C GLN A 138 -1.12 -12.96 9.28
N ILE A 139 -1.27 -12.47 8.04
CA ILE A 139 -1.87 -13.21 6.91
C ILE A 139 -0.88 -13.20 5.75
N LEU A 140 -0.57 -14.40 5.24
CA LEU A 140 0.21 -14.55 4.02
C LEU A 140 -0.70 -15.08 2.92
N MET A 141 -0.69 -14.44 1.77
CA MET A 141 -1.50 -14.81 0.62
C MET A 141 -0.73 -14.63 -0.69
N ASP A 142 -1.21 -15.29 -1.71
CA ASP A 142 -0.73 -15.21 -3.08
C ASP A 142 -1.92 -15.09 -4.05
N LYS A 143 -1.66 -15.07 -5.35
CA LYS A 143 -2.70 -15.04 -6.37
C LYS A 143 -3.69 -16.20 -6.22
N ASN A 144 -3.22 -17.42 -5.94
CA ASN A 144 -4.07 -18.60 -5.78
C ASN A 144 -5.04 -18.46 -4.59
N SER A 145 -4.64 -17.75 -3.56
CA SER A 145 -5.50 -17.48 -2.39
C SER A 145 -6.80 -16.77 -2.76
N ILE A 146 -6.83 -16.05 -3.90
CA ILE A 146 -8.02 -15.38 -4.45
C ILE A 146 -8.67 -16.21 -5.57
N MET A 147 -7.83 -16.87 -6.39
CA MET A 147 -8.33 -17.61 -7.58
C MET A 147 -9.07 -18.89 -7.20
N GLU A 148 -8.67 -19.54 -6.11
CA GLU A 148 -9.32 -20.76 -5.64
C GLU A 148 -10.49 -20.44 -4.70
N ASN A 149 -11.72 -20.82 -5.08
CA ASN A 149 -12.93 -20.46 -4.34
C ASN A 149 -12.91 -20.84 -2.86
N LEU A 150 -12.39 -22.03 -2.52
CA LEU A 150 -12.30 -22.48 -1.13
C LEU A 150 -11.30 -21.67 -0.33
N SER A 151 -10.14 -21.38 -0.91
CA SER A 151 -9.10 -20.54 -0.30
C SER A 151 -9.60 -19.11 -0.10
N LYS A 152 -10.24 -18.52 -1.09
CA LYS A 152 -10.90 -17.21 -1.03
C LYS A 152 -11.93 -17.14 0.09
N TYR A 153 -12.82 -18.14 0.20
CA TYR A 153 -13.82 -18.23 1.25
C TYR A 153 -13.18 -18.32 2.65
N ASN A 154 -12.20 -19.20 2.82
CA ASN A 154 -11.50 -19.37 4.10
C ASN A 154 -10.75 -18.10 4.49
N LEU A 155 -10.11 -17.44 3.53
CA LEU A 155 -9.38 -16.19 3.73
C LEU A 155 -10.33 -15.07 4.19
N TYR A 156 -11.48 -14.90 3.51
CA TYR A 156 -12.52 -13.95 3.91
C TYR A 156 -13.01 -14.20 5.34
N ASN A 157 -13.25 -15.47 5.71
CA ASN A 157 -13.69 -15.82 7.05
C ASN A 157 -12.60 -15.49 8.09
N THR A 158 -11.33 -15.81 7.80
CA THR A 158 -10.20 -15.49 8.70
C THR A 158 -10.10 -13.99 8.95
N PHE A 159 -10.13 -13.17 7.91
CA PHE A 159 -10.16 -11.72 8.06
C PHE A 159 -11.34 -11.24 8.91
N SER A 160 -12.53 -11.78 8.60
CA SER A 160 -13.76 -11.39 9.29
C SER A 160 -13.69 -11.69 10.79
N GLU A 161 -13.17 -12.85 11.18
CA GLU A 161 -13.01 -13.19 12.61
C GLU A 161 -11.92 -12.33 13.26
N LEU A 162 -10.79 -12.09 12.60
CA LEU A 162 -9.75 -11.19 13.14
C LEU A 162 -10.28 -9.78 13.40
N LEU A 163 -11.07 -9.23 12.47
CA LEU A 163 -11.68 -7.91 12.65
C LEU A 163 -12.70 -7.90 13.79
N LYS A 164 -13.48 -8.98 14.00
CA LYS A 164 -14.39 -9.13 15.15
C LYS A 164 -13.64 -9.22 16.48
N PHE A 165 -12.42 -9.77 16.49
CA PHE A 165 -11.53 -9.80 17.66
C PHE A 165 -10.80 -8.47 17.90
N ASP A 166 -11.19 -7.41 17.21
CA ASP A 166 -10.52 -6.12 17.25
C ASP A 166 -9.03 -6.16 16.85
N CYS A 167 -8.63 -7.18 16.12
CA CYS A 167 -7.28 -7.38 15.64
C CYS A 167 -7.01 -6.53 14.39
N ILE A 168 -5.77 -6.08 14.20
CA ILE A 168 -5.27 -5.47 12.97
C ILE A 168 -4.56 -6.56 12.15
N PRO A 169 -5.15 -7.08 11.06
CA PRO A 169 -4.48 -8.01 10.16
C PRO A 169 -3.32 -7.32 9.44
N ILE A 170 -2.15 -7.98 9.42
CA ILE A 170 -0.98 -7.55 8.66
C ILE A 170 -0.76 -8.57 7.54
N VAL A 171 -0.95 -8.11 6.31
CA VAL A 171 -0.92 -8.93 5.11
C VAL A 171 0.39 -8.73 4.38
N ASN A 172 0.94 -9.80 3.85
CA ASN A 172 2.03 -9.77 2.88
C ASN A 172 1.86 -10.90 1.87
N GLU A 173 2.57 -10.79 0.74
CA GLU A 173 2.69 -11.91 -0.19
C GLU A 173 3.43 -13.08 0.47
N ASN A 174 3.04 -14.32 0.12
CA ASN A 174 3.73 -15.53 0.58
C ASN A 174 4.97 -15.79 -0.28
N ASP A 175 5.89 -14.84 -0.27
CA ASP A 175 7.14 -14.87 -1.06
C ASP A 175 7.97 -16.12 -0.83
N SER A 176 7.79 -16.83 0.30
CA SER A 176 8.57 -18.03 0.62
C SER A 176 8.25 -19.23 -0.28
N VAL A 177 7.08 -19.25 -0.90
CA VAL A 177 6.62 -20.30 -1.81
C VAL A 177 6.16 -19.76 -3.16
N ALA A 178 6.07 -18.43 -3.31
CA ALA A 178 5.65 -17.80 -4.55
C ALA A 178 6.63 -18.11 -5.69
N THR A 179 6.08 -18.50 -6.85
CA THR A 179 6.79 -18.60 -8.12
C THR A 179 6.43 -17.41 -9.00
N TYR A 180 7.16 -17.20 -10.10
CA TYR A 180 6.85 -16.09 -11.02
C TYR A 180 5.42 -16.14 -11.57
N GLU A 181 4.82 -17.33 -11.70
CA GLU A 181 3.47 -17.55 -12.24
C GLU A 181 2.39 -17.21 -11.22
N TYR A 182 2.67 -17.33 -9.91
CA TYR A 182 1.72 -17.15 -8.82
C TYR A 182 2.01 -15.92 -7.97
N SER A 183 3.06 -15.18 -8.28
CA SER A 183 3.36 -13.93 -7.63
C SER A 183 2.31 -12.87 -8.03
N VAL A 184 1.82 -12.10 -7.07
CA VAL A 184 0.99 -10.92 -7.32
C VAL A 184 1.82 -9.83 -8.01
N GLY A 185 3.16 -9.95 -7.92
CA GLY A 185 4.12 -9.05 -8.54
C GLY A 185 4.37 -7.77 -7.77
N ASP A 186 3.36 -7.22 -7.13
CA ASP A 186 3.47 -6.01 -6.30
C ASP A 186 2.39 -5.96 -5.22
N ASN A 187 2.76 -5.51 -4.04
CA ASN A 187 1.83 -5.33 -2.93
C ASN A 187 0.79 -4.21 -3.16
N ASP A 188 0.93 -3.38 -4.21
CA ASP A 188 -0.13 -2.46 -4.62
C ASP A 188 -1.36 -3.26 -5.07
N ASN A 189 -1.17 -4.21 -6.01
CA ASN A 189 -2.23 -5.11 -6.46
C ASN A 189 -2.76 -6.00 -5.32
N LEU A 190 -1.85 -6.57 -4.48
CA LEU A 190 -2.25 -7.34 -3.31
C LEU A 190 -3.18 -6.55 -2.39
N SER A 191 -2.87 -5.27 -2.15
CA SER A 191 -3.69 -4.41 -1.30
C SER A 191 -5.07 -4.11 -1.89
N ALA A 192 -5.16 -3.97 -3.22
CA ALA A 192 -6.43 -3.80 -3.91
C ALA A 192 -7.26 -5.09 -3.90
N MET A 193 -6.63 -6.27 -4.05
CA MET A 193 -7.30 -7.57 -3.89
C MET A 193 -7.86 -7.74 -2.47
N VAL A 194 -7.10 -7.36 -1.44
CA VAL A 194 -7.57 -7.38 -0.04
C VAL A 194 -8.72 -6.39 0.15
N ALA A 195 -8.64 -5.19 -0.43
CA ALA A 195 -9.70 -4.20 -0.35
C ALA A 195 -10.99 -4.70 -1.01
N SER A 196 -10.88 -5.32 -2.19
CA SER A 196 -12.01 -5.95 -2.89
C SER A 196 -12.60 -7.10 -2.08
N LEU A 197 -11.78 -8.07 -1.65
CA LEU A 197 -12.20 -9.24 -0.87
C LEU A 197 -12.95 -8.85 0.40
N MET A 198 -12.45 -7.83 1.09
CA MET A 198 -12.98 -7.40 2.38
C MET A 198 -14.02 -6.29 2.26
N HIS A 199 -14.43 -5.89 1.07
CA HIS A 199 -15.36 -4.78 0.81
C HIS A 199 -14.93 -3.53 1.60
N ALA A 200 -13.67 -3.14 1.43
CA ALA A 200 -13.13 -1.95 2.08
C ALA A 200 -13.73 -0.68 1.48
N ASP A 201 -13.86 0.35 2.31
CA ASP A 201 -14.37 1.65 1.86
C ASP A 201 -13.25 2.55 1.33
N LEU A 202 -12.01 2.32 1.79
CA LEU A 202 -10.84 3.14 1.45
C LEU A 202 -9.57 2.31 1.43
N LEU A 203 -8.79 2.46 0.35
CA LEU A 203 -7.43 1.97 0.21
C LEU A 203 -6.47 3.15 0.18
N ILE A 204 -5.48 3.18 1.08
CA ILE A 204 -4.43 4.20 1.10
C ILE A 204 -3.11 3.54 0.67
N LEU A 205 -2.58 3.93 -0.49
CA LEU A 205 -1.27 3.52 -0.97
C LEU A 205 -0.21 4.54 -0.53
N LEU A 206 0.60 4.17 0.46
CA LEU A 206 1.78 4.93 0.86
C LEU A 206 2.92 4.64 -0.13
N SER A 207 3.34 5.66 -0.86
CA SER A 207 4.29 5.58 -1.95
C SER A 207 5.46 6.56 -1.77
N ASP A 208 6.46 6.48 -2.62
CA ASP A 208 7.56 7.43 -2.77
C ASP A 208 7.22 8.61 -3.70
N VAL A 209 6.08 8.54 -4.39
CA VAL A 209 5.55 9.63 -5.24
C VAL A 209 4.42 10.37 -4.52
N ASP A 210 4.23 11.66 -4.88
CA ASP A 210 3.22 12.51 -4.23
C ASP A 210 1.78 12.13 -4.67
N GLY A 211 1.64 11.51 -5.83
CA GLY A 211 0.38 11.09 -6.44
C GLY A 211 0.54 10.79 -7.92
N LEU A 212 -0.53 10.94 -8.68
CA LEU A 212 -0.56 10.76 -10.12
C LEU A 212 -0.24 12.08 -10.84
N TYR A 213 0.52 11.99 -11.91
CA TYR A 213 0.83 13.08 -12.83
C TYR A 213 0.46 12.69 -14.25
N THR A 214 0.28 13.66 -15.11
CA THR A 214 0.00 13.44 -16.54
C THR A 214 1.19 12.79 -17.28
N ASP A 215 2.40 12.93 -16.74
CA ASP A 215 3.64 12.32 -17.22
C ASP A 215 4.64 12.19 -16.05
N ASP A 216 5.83 11.64 -16.27
CA ASP A 216 6.87 11.57 -15.23
C ASP A 216 7.45 12.97 -14.95
N PRO A 217 7.18 13.60 -13.78
CA PRO A 217 7.64 14.94 -13.47
C PRO A 217 9.17 15.06 -13.32
N ARG A 218 9.88 13.94 -13.25
CA ARG A 218 11.37 13.91 -13.22
C ARG A 218 11.96 14.09 -14.63
N ILE A 219 11.18 13.77 -15.66
CA ILE A 219 11.59 13.80 -17.07
C ILE A 219 10.91 14.97 -17.78
N ASN A 220 9.62 15.14 -17.57
CA ASN A 220 8.81 16.17 -18.19
C ASN A 220 8.44 17.26 -17.16
N PRO A 221 9.04 18.48 -17.26
CA PRO A 221 8.72 19.58 -16.35
C PRO A 221 7.30 20.14 -16.52
N ASP A 222 6.63 19.84 -17.64
CA ASP A 222 5.25 20.24 -17.92
C ASP A 222 4.22 19.22 -17.39
N ALA A 223 4.68 18.16 -16.71
CA ALA A 223 3.78 17.17 -16.10
C ALA A 223 2.89 17.82 -15.04
N GLU A 224 1.58 17.72 -15.24
CA GLU A 224 0.58 18.27 -14.31
C GLU A 224 0.18 17.23 -13.25
N TYR A 225 0.03 17.69 -12.01
CA TYR A 225 -0.43 16.88 -10.91
C TYR A 225 -1.95 16.67 -10.97
N ILE A 226 -2.41 15.42 -10.81
CA ILE A 226 -3.81 15.04 -10.84
C ILE A 226 -4.28 14.77 -9.40
N GLU A 227 -5.09 15.67 -8.86
CA GLU A 227 -5.58 15.55 -7.48
C GLU A 227 -6.77 14.60 -7.33
N TYR A 228 -7.63 14.52 -8.35
CA TYR A 228 -8.90 13.80 -8.30
C TYR A 228 -9.19 13.09 -9.62
N VAL A 229 -9.50 11.80 -9.51
CA VAL A 229 -9.88 10.92 -10.62
C VAL A 229 -11.29 10.41 -10.34
N PRO A 230 -12.33 11.05 -10.91
CA PRO A 230 -13.72 10.62 -10.73
C PRO A 230 -14.03 9.28 -11.42
N HIS A 231 -13.40 9.02 -12.56
CA HIS A 231 -13.51 7.79 -13.33
C HIS A 231 -12.15 7.40 -13.88
N LEU A 232 -11.78 6.14 -13.74
CA LEU A 232 -10.55 5.61 -14.29
C LEU A 232 -10.82 5.05 -15.70
N ASP A 233 -10.41 5.78 -16.72
CA ASP A 233 -10.60 5.43 -18.13
C ASP A 233 -9.35 4.77 -18.75
N GLU A 234 -9.54 4.22 -19.96
CA GLU A 234 -8.44 3.62 -20.72
C GLU A 234 -7.33 4.62 -21.10
N ASN A 235 -7.64 5.91 -21.24
CA ASN A 235 -6.66 6.90 -21.60
C ASN A 235 -5.68 7.13 -20.43
N LEU A 236 -6.21 7.23 -19.22
CA LEU A 236 -5.41 7.33 -17.99
C LEU A 236 -4.51 6.10 -17.82
N MET A 237 -5.05 4.89 -18.10
CA MET A 237 -4.28 3.65 -18.06
C MET A 237 -3.16 3.60 -19.12
N LYS A 238 -3.38 4.17 -20.31
CA LYS A 238 -2.36 4.26 -21.38
C LYS A 238 -1.28 5.27 -21.04
N MET A 239 -1.63 6.43 -20.46
CA MET A 239 -0.66 7.46 -20.04
C MET A 239 0.38 6.87 -19.06
N ALA A 240 -0.04 6.08 -18.10
CA ALA A 240 0.88 5.46 -17.14
C ALA A 240 1.82 4.42 -17.76
N LYS A 241 1.44 3.75 -18.84
CA LYS A 241 2.32 2.81 -19.56
C LYS A 241 3.47 3.52 -20.26
N HIS A 242 3.28 4.77 -20.70
CA HIS A 242 4.31 5.55 -21.36
C HIS A 242 5.29 6.23 -20.39
N SER A 243 4.86 6.52 -19.16
CA SER A 243 5.70 7.16 -18.14
C SER A 243 6.69 6.20 -17.44
N THR A 244 6.54 4.88 -17.62
CA THR A 244 7.46 3.88 -17.06
C THR A 244 8.53 3.52 -18.09
N GLY A 245 9.61 4.29 -18.15
CA GLY A 245 10.80 4.00 -18.97
C GLY A 245 11.65 2.82 -18.50
N SER A 246 11.13 1.91 -17.69
CA SER A 246 11.82 0.70 -17.23
C SER A 246 10.95 -0.54 -17.46
N GLU A 247 11.36 -1.39 -18.37
CA GLU A 247 10.78 -2.72 -18.64
C GLU A 247 10.84 -3.69 -17.44
N SER A 248 11.37 -3.29 -16.29
CA SER A 248 11.66 -4.19 -15.15
C SER A 248 11.31 -3.62 -13.77
N GLY A 249 10.49 -2.59 -13.66
CA GLY A 249 10.14 -1.99 -12.35
C GLY A 249 8.95 -2.67 -11.70
N THR A 250 9.17 -3.56 -10.74
CA THR A 250 8.14 -3.95 -9.76
C THR A 250 7.74 -2.71 -8.96
N GLY A 251 6.44 -2.26 -9.04
CA GLY A 251 5.93 -1.15 -8.24
C GLY A 251 5.86 0.22 -8.95
N GLY A 252 5.82 0.28 -10.27
CA GLY A 252 5.67 1.51 -11.04
C GLY A 252 4.26 2.13 -10.99
N MET A 253 4.06 3.26 -11.70
CA MET A 253 2.73 3.90 -11.79
C MET A 253 1.68 2.96 -12.41
N SER A 254 2.08 2.07 -13.34
CA SER A 254 1.19 1.08 -13.95
C SER A 254 0.56 0.13 -12.93
N THR A 255 1.33 -0.37 -11.96
CA THR A 255 0.79 -1.26 -10.90
C THR A 255 -0.15 -0.52 -9.96
N LYS A 256 0.13 0.77 -9.69
CA LYS A 256 -0.77 1.63 -8.89
C LYS A 256 -2.09 1.88 -9.59
N LEU A 257 -2.09 2.08 -10.91
CA LEU A 257 -3.33 2.22 -11.67
C LEU A 257 -4.09 0.90 -11.84
N GLN A 258 -3.40 -0.25 -11.92
CA GLN A 258 -4.06 -1.56 -11.85
C GLN A 258 -4.74 -1.74 -10.49
N ALA A 259 -4.06 -1.40 -9.40
CA ALA A 259 -4.63 -1.41 -8.06
C ALA A 259 -5.84 -0.46 -7.94
N ALA A 260 -5.75 0.74 -8.55
CA ALA A 260 -6.86 1.68 -8.59
C ALA A 260 -8.06 1.09 -9.35
N MET A 261 -7.83 0.41 -10.48
CA MET A 261 -8.89 -0.26 -11.24
C MET A 261 -9.62 -1.31 -10.39
N ILE A 262 -8.86 -2.20 -9.74
CA ILE A 262 -9.43 -3.22 -8.86
C ILE A 262 -10.24 -2.58 -7.73
N ALA A 263 -9.64 -1.60 -7.02
CA ALA A 263 -10.27 -0.96 -5.88
C ALA A 263 -11.56 -0.23 -6.28
N THR A 264 -11.48 0.65 -7.28
CA THR A 264 -12.62 1.50 -7.67
C THR A 264 -13.78 0.69 -8.24
N LYS A 265 -13.50 -0.30 -9.08
CA LYS A 265 -14.51 -1.21 -9.63
C LYS A 265 -15.18 -2.09 -8.56
N SER A 266 -14.45 -2.39 -7.47
CA SER A 266 -15.01 -3.07 -6.30
C SER A 266 -15.75 -2.15 -5.32
N GLY A 267 -15.89 -0.86 -5.64
CA GLY A 267 -16.59 0.12 -4.79
C GLY A 267 -15.74 0.72 -3.65
N CYS A 268 -14.41 0.61 -3.73
CA CYS A 268 -13.47 1.15 -2.77
C CYS A 268 -12.80 2.41 -3.31
N ASP A 269 -12.81 3.51 -2.55
CA ASP A 269 -11.97 4.66 -2.87
C ASP A 269 -10.50 4.30 -2.73
N MET A 270 -9.65 4.86 -3.58
CA MET A 270 -8.20 4.70 -3.41
C MET A 270 -7.49 6.05 -3.36
N VAL A 271 -6.49 6.18 -2.49
CA VAL A 271 -5.63 7.37 -2.42
C VAL A 271 -4.17 6.95 -2.56
N ILE A 272 -3.46 7.52 -3.53
CA ILE A 272 -2.00 7.44 -3.63
C ILE A 272 -1.44 8.66 -2.92
N VAL A 273 -0.54 8.46 -1.95
CA VAL A 273 0.02 9.56 -1.17
C VAL A 273 1.47 9.29 -0.77
N ASN A 274 2.26 10.36 -0.65
CA ASN A 274 3.67 10.25 -0.29
C ASN A 274 3.86 9.80 1.17
N SER A 275 4.72 8.79 1.34
CA SER A 275 5.03 8.16 2.63
C SER A 275 6.16 8.84 3.42
N ARG A 276 6.64 10.02 3.00
CA ARG A 276 7.69 10.74 3.75
C ARG A 276 7.32 10.92 5.22
N HIS A 277 6.03 11.22 5.46
CA HIS A 277 5.48 11.40 6.79
C HIS A 277 4.26 10.51 6.96
N MET A 278 4.36 9.46 7.77
CA MET A 278 3.26 8.49 7.99
C MET A 278 2.00 9.12 8.58
N LYS A 279 2.10 10.29 9.23
CA LYS A 279 0.95 11.10 9.70
C LYS A 279 -0.03 11.48 8.57
N VAL A 280 0.40 11.40 7.31
CA VAL A 280 -0.46 11.66 6.16
C VAL A 280 -1.67 10.73 6.10
N ILE A 281 -1.61 9.54 6.71
CA ILE A 281 -2.76 8.62 6.84
C ILE A 281 -3.91 9.34 7.55
N HIS A 282 -3.61 10.01 8.67
CA HIS A 282 -4.60 10.78 9.41
C HIS A 282 -5.19 11.90 8.55
N GLU A 283 -4.35 12.66 7.85
CA GLU A 283 -4.79 13.80 7.02
C GLU A 283 -5.72 13.34 5.88
N VAL A 284 -5.40 12.21 5.22
CA VAL A 284 -6.25 11.61 4.19
C VAL A 284 -7.61 11.23 4.76
N VAL A 285 -7.64 10.52 5.90
CA VAL A 285 -8.89 10.08 6.53
C VAL A 285 -9.72 11.27 7.03
N GLN A 286 -9.09 12.39 7.40
CA GLN A 286 -9.79 13.63 7.76
C GLN A 286 -10.30 14.42 6.54
N GLY A 287 -10.10 13.92 5.33
CA GLY A 287 -10.57 14.57 4.10
C GLY A 287 -9.73 15.77 3.67
N ARG A 288 -8.47 15.85 4.11
CA ARG A 288 -7.55 16.88 3.64
C ARG A 288 -7.08 16.56 2.21
N ASN A 289 -6.68 17.62 1.49
CA ASN A 289 -6.21 17.47 0.10
C ASN A 289 -4.75 17.00 0.04
N TYR A 290 -4.54 15.70 0.30
CA TYR A 290 -3.25 15.03 0.15
C TYR A 290 -3.37 13.89 -0.87
N GLY A 291 -2.39 13.81 -1.75
CA GLY A 291 -2.32 12.74 -2.73
C GLY A 291 -3.39 12.81 -3.83
N THR A 292 -3.36 11.86 -4.72
CA THR A 292 -4.39 11.64 -5.74
C THR A 292 -5.46 10.71 -5.22
N ILE A 293 -6.71 11.16 -5.24
CA ILE A 293 -7.86 10.31 -4.91
C ILE A 293 -8.50 9.77 -6.19
N PHE A 294 -8.72 8.46 -6.21
CA PHE A 294 -9.52 7.74 -7.19
C PHE A 294 -10.87 7.42 -6.53
N ARG A 295 -11.93 7.99 -7.06
CA ARG A 295 -13.27 7.80 -6.54
C ARG A 295 -13.76 6.37 -6.82
N ALA A 296 -14.44 5.77 -5.86
CA ALA A 296 -15.15 4.52 -6.06
C ALA A 296 -16.15 4.64 -7.21
N ASP A 297 -16.06 3.71 -8.14
CA ASP A 297 -16.90 3.60 -9.36
C ASP A 297 -17.33 2.14 -9.53
N PRO A 298 -18.20 1.65 -8.62
CA PRO A 298 -18.52 0.22 -8.54
C PRO A 298 -19.17 -0.26 -9.82
N ASP A 299 -18.66 -1.35 -10.34
CA ASP A 299 -19.17 -2.05 -11.51
C ASP A 299 -19.83 -3.36 -11.06
N PRO A 300 -21.16 -3.50 -11.20
CA PRO A 300 -21.86 -4.72 -10.77
C PRO A 300 -21.38 -5.99 -11.48
N ASP A 301 -20.83 -5.84 -12.68
CA ASP A 301 -20.34 -6.96 -13.51
C ASP A 301 -18.85 -7.24 -13.28
N PHE A 302 -18.17 -6.45 -12.41
CA PHE A 302 -16.76 -6.66 -12.11
C PHE A 302 -16.55 -7.88 -11.20
N ASP A 303 -15.91 -8.92 -11.74
CA ASP A 303 -15.39 -10.03 -10.94
C ASP A 303 -13.88 -9.99 -10.86
N LEU A 304 -13.34 -10.04 -9.64
CA LEU A 304 -11.91 -9.98 -9.37
C LEU A 304 -11.16 -11.19 -9.96
N GLN A 305 -11.76 -12.39 -9.95
CA GLN A 305 -11.11 -13.59 -10.47
C GLN A 305 -11.01 -13.50 -11.98
N ASP A 306 -12.10 -13.13 -12.68
CA ASP A 306 -12.11 -12.92 -14.14
C ASP A 306 -11.08 -11.86 -14.56
N TYR A 307 -10.98 -10.76 -13.78
CA TYR A 307 -9.99 -9.71 -14.03
C TYR A 307 -8.55 -10.24 -13.91
N LEU A 308 -8.27 -11.01 -12.85
CA LEU A 308 -6.94 -11.58 -12.62
C LEU A 308 -6.55 -12.64 -13.66
N GLU A 309 -7.51 -13.39 -14.20
CA GLU A 309 -7.31 -14.33 -15.31
C GLU A 309 -6.96 -13.60 -16.61
N SER A 310 -7.65 -12.49 -16.90
CA SER A 310 -7.44 -11.71 -18.13
C SER A 310 -6.11 -10.97 -18.17
N THR A 311 -5.46 -10.76 -17.03
CA THR A 311 -4.19 -10.02 -16.89
C THR A 311 -2.96 -10.90 -16.73
N THR A 312 -3.12 -12.23 -16.83
CA THR A 312 -2.04 -13.22 -16.77
C THR A 312 -1.59 -13.59 -18.14
#